data_7c3cb8a5a146f207f58f95476f398ce8
#
_entry.id   7c3cb8a5a146f207f58f95476f398ce8
#
_cell.length_a   1.000
_cell.length_b   1.000
_cell.length_c   1.000
_cell.angle_alpha   90.00
_cell.angle_beta   90.00
_cell.angle_gamma   90.00
#
_symmetry.space_group_name_H-M   'P 1'
#
loop_
_entity.id
_entity.type
_entity.pdbx_description
1 polymer ?
#
loop_
_entity_poly.entity_id
_entity_poly.type
_entity_poly.pdbx_seq_one_letter_code
_entity_poly.pdbx_strand_id
1 'polypeptide(L)'
;MWDPWQEMRRLQREMEHLVARVPALRWPLRGEYPPLNVMRDENGIVVEALFPGIDRASLDVTVVGDALTIHGERNAEPGIPEESYHRRERPLGTFTRTVSVGERLDGDKAQATYTNGILRVQLAGAEAAPKKIAIQS
;
A
#
# COMPACT_ATOMS: atom_id res chain seq x y z
N MET A 1 30.39 31.29 15.09
CA MET A 1 30.92 30.21 15.95
C MET A 1 30.42 28.88 15.43
N TRP A 2 31.31 27.97 15.17
CA TRP A 2 30.96 26.63 14.68
C TRP A 2 30.29 25.81 15.78
N ASP A 3 29.11 25.26 15.47
CA ASP A 3 28.31 24.43 16.40
C ASP A 3 28.23 22.99 15.87
N PRO A 4 28.93 22.04 16.51
CA PRO A 4 28.92 20.63 16.09
C PRO A 4 27.53 20.00 16.09
N TRP A 5 26.65 20.47 16.97
CA TRP A 5 25.30 19.94 17.09
C TRP A 5 24.40 20.35 15.91
N GLN A 6 24.63 21.56 15.38
CA GLN A 6 23.92 22.00 14.17
C GLN A 6 24.36 21.21 12.94
N GLU A 7 25.67 20.95 12.84
CA GLU A 7 26.21 20.13 11.76
C GLU A 7 25.67 18.71 11.78
N MET A 8 25.60 18.11 12.97
CA MET A 8 25.05 16.75 13.14
C MET A 8 23.56 16.70 12.75
N ARG A 9 22.76 17.68 13.16
CA ARG A 9 21.36 17.76 12.78
C ARG A 9 21.17 17.96 11.27
N ARG A 10 22.07 18.69 10.64
CA ARG A 10 22.08 18.88 9.20
C ARG A 10 22.35 17.57 8.47
N LEU A 11 23.39 16.85 8.88
CA LEU A 11 23.75 15.54 8.32
C LEU A 11 22.61 14.53 8.49
N GLN A 12 21.97 14.52 9.64
CA GLN A 12 20.83 13.64 9.90
C GLN A 12 19.67 13.92 8.95
N ARG A 13 19.35 15.20 8.70
CA ARG A 13 18.31 15.57 7.73
C ARG A 13 18.67 15.21 6.29
N GLU A 14 19.93 15.35 5.92
CA GLU A 14 20.41 14.96 4.59
C GLU A 14 20.30 13.44 4.40
N MET A 15 20.64 12.66 5.43
CA MET A 15 20.46 11.19 5.39
C MET A 15 18.98 10.80 5.27
N GLU A 16 18.10 11.45 6.01
CA GLU A 16 16.66 11.20 5.91
C GLU A 16 16.13 11.48 4.50
N HIS A 17 16.59 12.55 3.87
CA HIS A 17 16.24 12.86 2.49
C HIS A 17 16.76 11.85 1.49
N LEU A 18 17.96 11.34 1.68
CA LEU A 18 18.53 10.32 0.81
C LEU A 18 17.78 8.99 0.92
N VAL A 19 17.46 8.57 2.15
CA VAL A 19 16.67 7.35 2.40
C VAL A 19 15.27 7.49 1.82
N ALA A 20 14.66 8.67 1.89
CA ALA A 20 13.35 8.91 1.33
C ALA A 20 13.29 8.82 -0.20
N ARG A 21 14.42 9.00 -0.89
CA ARG A 21 14.51 8.95 -2.35
C ARG A 21 14.71 7.55 -2.92
N VAL A 22 15.07 6.58 -2.09
CA VAL A 22 15.34 5.21 -2.52
C VAL A 22 14.21 4.30 -2.01
N PRO A 23 13.20 3.99 -2.84
CA PRO A 23 12.05 3.19 -2.40
C PRO A 23 12.42 1.82 -1.84
N ALA A 24 13.47 1.19 -2.39
CA ALA A 24 13.93 -0.11 -1.94
C ALA A 24 14.45 -0.11 -0.49
N LEU A 25 14.99 1.02 -0.01
CA LEU A 25 15.47 1.16 1.36
C LEU A 25 14.35 1.44 2.36
N ARG A 26 13.18 1.88 1.88
CA ARG A 26 12.05 2.19 2.74
C ARG A 26 11.29 0.95 3.20
N TRP A 27 11.35 -0.10 2.41
CA TRP A 27 10.52 -1.27 2.63
C TRP A 27 10.72 -1.93 4.00
N PRO A 28 11.93 -2.32 4.44
CA PRO A 28 12.09 -2.94 5.75
C PRO A 28 12.02 -1.95 6.91
N LEU A 29 12.15 -0.64 6.64
CA LEU A 29 12.29 0.37 7.68
C LEU A 29 10.96 0.96 8.17
N ARG A 30 9.90 0.89 7.38
CA ARG A 30 8.63 1.54 7.73
C ARG A 30 7.56 0.63 8.30
N GLY A 31 7.77 -0.68 8.26
CA GLY A 31 6.79 -1.63 8.81
C GLY A 31 5.42 -1.61 8.13
N GLU A 32 5.27 -0.87 7.03
CA GLU A 32 4.03 -0.86 6.26
C GLU A 32 3.93 -2.15 5.46
N TYR A 33 2.91 -2.93 5.76
CA TYR A 33 2.68 -4.21 5.11
C TYR A 33 1.23 -4.28 4.63
N PRO A 34 0.97 -4.81 3.43
CA PRO A 34 1.93 -5.30 2.45
C PRO A 34 2.60 -4.19 1.66
N PRO A 35 3.80 -4.43 1.09
CA PRO A 35 4.35 -3.52 0.10
C PRO A 35 3.46 -3.52 -1.14
N LEU A 36 3.24 -2.35 -1.73
CA LEU A 36 2.41 -2.23 -2.90
C LEU A 36 2.96 -1.24 -3.91
N ASN A 37 2.58 -1.44 -5.16
CA ASN A 37 2.84 -0.54 -6.27
C ASN A 37 1.52 -0.01 -6.80
N VAL A 38 1.49 1.27 -7.12
CA VAL A 38 0.36 1.91 -7.80
C VAL A 38 0.84 2.35 -9.17
N MET A 39 0.20 1.84 -10.20
CA MET A 39 0.54 2.10 -11.59
C MET A 39 -0.69 2.60 -12.35
N ARG A 40 -0.46 3.32 -13.42
CA ARG A 40 -1.54 3.74 -14.31
C ARG A 40 -1.34 3.09 -15.68
N ASP A 41 -2.40 2.49 -16.21
CA ASP A 41 -2.42 1.94 -17.57
C ASP A 41 -3.57 2.57 -18.38
N GLU A 42 -3.79 2.06 -19.59
CA GLU A 42 -4.84 2.55 -20.49
C GLU A 42 -6.25 2.37 -19.93
N ASN A 43 -6.43 1.39 -19.02
CA ASN A 43 -7.72 1.04 -18.46
C ASN A 43 -7.98 1.69 -17.09
N GLY A 44 -7.01 2.41 -16.55
CA GLY A 44 -7.15 3.09 -15.28
C GLY A 44 -5.95 2.88 -14.36
N ILE A 45 -6.22 2.53 -13.11
CA ILE A 45 -5.20 2.37 -12.09
C ILE A 45 -5.07 0.89 -11.71
N VAL A 46 -3.84 0.43 -11.61
CA VAL A 46 -3.51 -0.92 -11.15
C VAL A 46 -2.76 -0.82 -9.84
N VAL A 47 -3.27 -1.48 -8.83
CA VAL A 47 -2.57 -1.61 -7.54
C VAL A 47 -2.13 -3.06 -7.39
N GLU A 48 -0.85 -3.27 -7.20
CA GLU A 48 -0.28 -4.59 -6.92
C GLU A 48 0.27 -4.62 -5.51
N ALA A 49 -0.19 -5.59 -4.73
CA ALA A 49 0.28 -5.81 -3.37
C ALA A 49 0.91 -7.19 -3.24
N LEU A 50 2.06 -7.25 -2.61
CA LEU A 50 2.78 -8.51 -2.40
C LEU A 50 2.35 -9.13 -1.07
N PHE A 51 1.55 -10.19 -1.17
CA PHE A 51 0.95 -10.89 -0.03
C PHE A 51 1.22 -12.39 -0.06
N PRO A 52 2.46 -12.85 -0.05
CA PRO A 52 2.70 -14.29 -0.12
C PRO A 52 2.19 -15.00 1.14
N GLY A 53 1.53 -16.13 0.95
CA GLY A 53 1.06 -16.95 2.07
C GLY A 53 -0.18 -16.44 2.81
N ILE A 54 -0.94 -15.54 2.21
CA ILE A 54 -2.22 -15.06 2.75
C ILE A 54 -3.33 -16.05 2.39
N ASP A 55 -4.24 -16.25 3.32
CA ASP A 55 -5.48 -16.96 3.03
C ASP A 55 -6.37 -16.09 2.15
N ARG A 56 -6.63 -16.57 0.94
CA ARG A 56 -7.47 -15.86 -0.03
C ARG A 56 -8.85 -15.52 0.53
N ALA A 57 -9.41 -16.41 1.35
CA ALA A 57 -10.72 -16.19 1.96
C ALA A 57 -10.73 -15.01 2.93
N SER A 58 -9.57 -14.61 3.46
CA SER A 58 -9.45 -13.48 4.37
C SER A 58 -9.24 -12.15 3.67
N LEU A 59 -8.97 -12.15 2.35
CA LEU A 59 -8.70 -10.93 1.61
C LEU A 59 -9.98 -10.16 1.33
N ASP A 60 -10.01 -8.91 1.77
CA ASP A 60 -11.05 -7.95 1.45
C ASP A 60 -10.45 -6.71 0.82
N VAL A 61 -11.09 -6.25 -0.25
CA VAL A 61 -10.70 -5.04 -0.95
C VAL A 61 -11.91 -4.11 -1.01
N THR A 62 -11.75 -2.91 -0.50
CA THR A 62 -12.83 -1.93 -0.41
C THR A 62 -12.41 -0.61 -1.06
N VAL A 63 -13.31 -0.02 -1.82
CA VAL A 63 -13.11 1.29 -2.45
C VAL A 63 -14.07 2.31 -1.83
N VAL A 64 -13.53 3.41 -1.33
CA VAL A 64 -14.32 4.54 -0.81
C VAL A 64 -13.72 5.83 -1.34
N GLY A 65 -14.48 6.55 -2.17
CA GLY A 65 -14.00 7.79 -2.78
C GLY A 65 -12.78 7.57 -3.66
N ASP A 66 -11.64 8.11 -3.26
CA ASP A 66 -10.36 7.95 -3.93
C ASP A 66 -9.43 6.95 -3.23
N ALA A 67 -9.92 6.27 -2.21
CA ALA A 67 -9.12 5.40 -1.38
C ALA A 67 -9.43 3.92 -1.62
N LEU A 68 -8.38 3.13 -1.71
CA LEU A 68 -8.44 1.67 -1.75
C LEU A 68 -7.94 1.15 -0.40
N THR A 69 -8.76 0.31 0.24
CA THR A 69 -8.38 -0.38 1.46
C THR A 69 -8.24 -1.87 1.20
N ILE A 70 -7.10 -2.42 1.54
CA ILE A 70 -6.81 -3.85 1.45
C ILE A 70 -6.69 -4.39 2.87
N HIS A 71 -7.47 -5.41 3.16
CA HIS A 71 -7.45 -6.11 4.43
C HIS A 71 -7.20 -7.58 4.20
N GLY A 72 -6.38 -8.18 5.05
CA GLY A 72 -6.09 -9.61 4.95
C GLY A 72 -5.52 -10.14 6.26
N GLU A 73 -5.44 -11.45 6.33
CA GLU A 73 -4.93 -12.17 7.49
C GLU A 73 -3.87 -13.17 7.06
N ARG A 74 -2.74 -13.13 7.74
CA ARG A 74 -1.69 -14.13 7.61
C ARG A 74 -1.57 -14.91 8.89
N ASN A 75 -1.78 -16.20 8.80
CA ASN A 75 -1.65 -17.13 9.92
C ASN A 75 -0.26 -17.79 9.90
N ALA A 76 0.20 -18.23 11.08
CA ALA A 76 1.38 -19.05 11.18
C ALA A 76 1.13 -20.39 10.45
N GLU A 77 2.20 -20.98 9.92
CA GLU A 77 2.09 -22.31 9.32
C GLU A 77 1.62 -23.33 10.36
N PRO A 78 0.55 -24.11 10.07
CA PRO A 78 0.06 -25.11 11.00
C PRO A 78 1.13 -26.18 11.25
N GLY A 79 1.31 -26.53 12.53
CA GLY A 79 2.23 -27.59 12.93
C GLY A 79 3.64 -27.13 13.26
N ILE A 80 3.97 -25.84 13.09
CA ILE A 80 5.26 -25.30 13.49
C ILE A 80 5.06 -24.49 14.79
N PRO A 81 5.56 -24.96 15.95
CA PRO A 81 5.46 -24.20 17.18
C PRO A 81 6.34 -22.94 17.12
N GLU A 82 5.93 -21.91 17.82
CA GLU A 82 6.60 -20.61 17.82
C GLU A 82 8.06 -20.71 18.24
N GLU A 83 8.37 -21.57 19.20
CA GLU A 83 9.73 -21.83 19.68
C GLU A 83 10.66 -22.48 18.64
N SER A 84 10.11 -23.04 17.55
CA SER A 84 10.88 -23.63 16.45
C SER A 84 11.41 -22.60 15.47
N TYR A 85 10.98 -21.35 15.57
CA TYR A 85 11.47 -20.31 14.67
C TYR A 85 12.80 -19.75 15.17
N HIS A 86 13.83 -19.86 14.36
CA HIS A 86 15.10 -19.17 14.59
C HIS A 86 15.04 -17.71 14.21
N ARG A 87 14.23 -17.41 13.19
CA ARG A 87 14.04 -16.06 12.68
C ARG A 87 12.65 -15.96 12.08
N ARG A 88 11.89 -14.96 12.51
CA ARG A 88 10.57 -14.66 11.99
C ARG A 88 10.56 -13.21 11.50
N GLU A 89 10.77 -13.00 10.21
CA GLU A 89 10.80 -11.68 9.59
C GLU A 89 9.48 -11.32 8.90
N ARG A 90 8.66 -12.34 8.57
CA ARG A 90 7.36 -12.11 7.97
C ARG A 90 6.32 -11.80 9.04
N PRO A 91 5.66 -10.63 8.97
CA PRO A 91 4.63 -10.29 9.95
C PRO A 91 3.46 -11.27 9.87
N LEU A 92 2.88 -11.61 11.03
CA LEU A 92 1.69 -12.42 11.18
C LEU A 92 0.54 -11.57 11.70
N GLY A 93 -0.68 -12.05 11.52
CA GLY A 93 -1.90 -11.43 12.00
C GLY A 93 -2.69 -10.73 10.91
N THR A 94 -3.50 -9.77 11.30
CA THR A 94 -4.32 -8.99 10.37
C THR A 94 -3.58 -7.78 9.87
N PHE A 95 -3.76 -7.47 8.59
CA PHE A 95 -3.17 -6.31 7.94
C PHE A 95 -4.27 -5.49 7.30
N THR A 96 -4.18 -4.19 7.49
CA THR A 96 -5.06 -3.24 6.82
C THR A 96 -4.19 -2.15 6.23
N ARG A 97 -4.29 -1.95 4.93
CA ARG A 97 -3.56 -0.88 4.27
C ARG A 97 -4.49 -0.08 3.39
N THR A 98 -4.47 1.24 3.57
CA THR A 98 -5.27 2.17 2.79
C THR A 98 -4.34 3.05 1.97
N VAL A 99 -4.64 3.18 0.68
CA VAL A 99 -3.88 4.04 -0.23
C VAL A 99 -4.85 4.93 -0.98
N SER A 100 -4.54 6.23 -1.03
CA SER A 100 -5.23 7.18 -1.89
C SER A 100 -4.60 7.17 -3.26
N VAL A 101 -5.41 7.05 -4.30
CA VAL A 101 -4.93 7.03 -5.68
C VAL A 101 -5.08 8.39 -6.37
N GLY A 102 -5.56 9.41 -5.66
CA GLY A 102 -5.64 10.77 -6.14
C GLY A 102 -6.81 11.08 -7.06
N GLU A 103 -7.67 10.13 -7.36
CA GLU A 103 -8.88 10.34 -8.13
C GLU A 103 -10.02 9.45 -7.63
N ARG A 104 -11.24 9.91 -7.78
CA ARG A 104 -12.41 9.16 -7.36
C ARG A 104 -12.55 7.89 -8.19
N LEU A 105 -12.78 6.78 -7.49
CA LEU A 105 -12.85 5.45 -8.09
C LEU A 105 -14.28 4.95 -8.22
N ASP A 106 -14.52 4.15 -9.26
CA ASP A 106 -15.76 3.44 -9.43
C ASP A 106 -15.61 2.01 -8.91
N GLY A 107 -16.15 1.74 -7.72
CA GLY A 107 -16.06 0.43 -7.11
C GLY A 107 -16.77 -0.67 -7.88
N ASP A 108 -17.78 -0.34 -8.68
CA ASP A 108 -18.52 -1.32 -9.49
C ASP A 108 -17.68 -1.85 -10.65
N LYS A 109 -16.68 -1.09 -11.09
CA LYS A 109 -15.76 -1.47 -12.17
C LYS A 109 -14.45 -2.05 -11.66
N ALA A 110 -14.28 -2.17 -10.35
CA ALA A 110 -13.07 -2.72 -9.76
C ALA A 110 -13.01 -4.23 -9.91
N GLN A 111 -11.85 -4.75 -10.26
CA GLN A 111 -11.58 -6.18 -10.34
C GLN A 111 -10.33 -6.52 -9.56
N ALA A 112 -10.37 -7.58 -8.80
CA ALA A 112 -9.24 -8.03 -8.01
C ALA A 112 -8.93 -9.49 -8.29
N THR A 113 -7.65 -9.80 -8.45
CA THR A 113 -7.15 -11.17 -8.60
C THR A 113 -6.01 -11.41 -7.63
N TYR A 114 -5.94 -12.63 -7.10
CA TYR A 114 -4.84 -13.05 -6.24
C TYR A 114 -4.21 -14.31 -6.81
N THR A 115 -2.96 -14.20 -7.24
CA THR A 115 -2.24 -15.30 -7.89
C THR A 115 -0.76 -15.21 -7.53
N ASN A 116 -0.17 -16.34 -7.14
CA ASN A 116 1.25 -16.45 -6.81
C ASN A 116 1.71 -15.44 -5.75
N GLY A 117 0.86 -15.18 -4.76
CA GLY A 117 1.18 -14.23 -3.69
C GLY A 117 1.02 -12.76 -4.06
N ILE A 118 0.53 -12.46 -5.24
CA ILE A 118 0.32 -11.09 -5.71
C ILE A 118 -1.17 -10.79 -5.81
N LEU A 119 -1.61 -9.80 -5.06
CA LEU A 119 -2.95 -9.22 -5.19
C LEU A 119 -2.88 -8.10 -6.22
N ARG A 120 -3.61 -8.24 -7.30
CA ARG A 120 -3.71 -7.22 -8.34
C ARG A 120 -5.12 -6.67 -8.37
N VAL A 121 -5.26 -5.37 -8.21
CA VAL A 121 -6.55 -4.68 -8.25
C VAL A 121 -6.54 -3.72 -9.42
N GLN A 122 -7.45 -3.95 -10.37
CA GLN A 122 -7.69 -3.05 -11.49
C GLN A 122 -8.82 -2.11 -11.12
N LEU A 123 -8.56 -0.82 -11.17
CA LEU A 123 -9.48 0.24 -10.79
C LEU A 123 -9.75 1.16 -11.96
N ALA A 124 -11.00 1.55 -12.12
CA ALA A 124 -11.39 2.60 -13.06
C ALA A 124 -11.76 3.86 -12.29
N GLY A 125 -11.43 5.01 -12.85
CA GLY A 125 -11.90 6.28 -12.31
C GLY A 125 -13.41 6.41 -12.47
N ALA A 126 -14.08 7.01 -11.50
CA ALA A 126 -15.50 7.34 -11.64
C ALA A 126 -15.66 8.40 -12.73
N GLU A 127 -16.56 8.13 -13.68
CA GLU A 127 -16.89 9.13 -14.69
C GLU A 127 -17.55 10.32 -13.99
N ALA A 128 -16.88 11.48 -14.09
CA ALA A 128 -17.49 12.72 -13.66
C ALA A 128 -18.56 13.10 -14.68
N ALA A 129 -19.80 12.92 -14.31
CA ALA A 129 -20.90 13.44 -15.12
C ALA A 129 -20.73 14.97 -15.22
N PRO A 130 -20.76 15.55 -16.43
CA PRO A 130 -20.68 17.00 -16.55
C PRO A 130 -21.82 17.66 -15.79
N LYS A 131 -21.45 18.49 -14.82
CA LYS A 131 -22.42 19.22 -14.01
C LYS A 131 -22.59 20.62 -14.59
N LYS A 132 -23.76 20.89 -15.09
CA LYS A 132 -24.09 22.21 -15.59
C LYS A 132 -24.30 23.16 -14.41
N ILE A 133 -23.53 24.23 -14.37
CA ILE A 133 -23.63 25.26 -13.35
C ILE A 133 -24.49 26.40 -13.87
N ALA A 134 -25.53 26.77 -13.13
CA ALA A 134 -26.36 27.91 -13.48
C ALA A 134 -25.58 29.21 -13.20
N ILE A 135 -25.57 30.08 -14.21
CA ILE A 135 -24.94 31.41 -14.09
C ILE A 135 -25.95 32.38 -13.51
N GLN A 136 -25.62 32.97 -12.40
CA GLN A 136 -26.42 34.04 -11.79
C GLN A 136 -25.89 35.37 -12.23
N SER A 137 -26.80 36.27 -12.61
CA SER A 137 -26.45 37.62 -13.03
C SER A 137 -26.73 38.64 -11.93
#